data_9e7f3ce5cf797ec362b85152321f1573
#
_entry.id   9e7f3ce5cf797ec362b85152321f1573
#
_cell.length_a   1.000
_cell.length_b   1.000
_cell.length_c   1.000
_cell.angle_alpha   90.00
_cell.angle_beta   90.00
_cell.angle_gamma   90.00
#
_symmetry.space_group_name_H-M   'P 1'
#
loop_
_entity.id
_entity.type
_entity.pdbx_description
1 polymer ?
#
loop_
_entity_poly.entity_id
_entity_poly.type
_entity_poly.pdbx_seq_one_letter_code
_entity_poly.pdbx_strand_id
1 'polypeptide(L)'
;MSHRDTLFSAPIARLGDWTFDERVAEVFPDMIQRSVPGYSNIISMIGMLAERFVQPGTQVYDLGCSLGAATLSVRRNIHHDNCKIIAIDNSPAMIERCRRHIDAYKAPTPVDVIEGDIRDIAIENASMVVLNFTLQFLEPSERQALLDKIYQGLNPGGALVLSEKFSFEDAKVGELLFNMHHDFKRANGYSELEISQKRSMLELSLIHI
;
A
#
# COMPACT_ATOMS: atom_id res chain seq x y z
N MET A 1 -10.20 -4.51 17.74
CA MET A 1 -10.17 -3.03 17.79
C MET A 1 -8.76 -2.63 17.38
N SER A 2 -8.58 -1.74 16.40
CA SER A 2 -7.24 -1.24 16.08
C SER A 2 -6.78 -0.35 17.25
N HIS A 3 -5.56 -0.55 17.71
CA HIS A 3 -4.97 0.33 18.70
C HIS A 3 -4.67 1.70 18.07
N ARG A 4 -4.87 2.77 18.84
CA ARG A 4 -4.52 4.12 18.39
C ARG A 4 -3.00 4.21 18.20
N ASP A 5 -2.57 4.78 17.09
CA ASP A 5 -1.16 5.04 16.85
C ASP A 5 -0.63 6.12 17.80
N THR A 6 0.23 5.70 18.71
CA THR A 6 0.95 6.53 19.68
C THR A 6 2.45 6.25 19.67
N LEU A 7 2.95 5.54 18.64
CA LEU A 7 4.35 5.10 18.57
C LEU A 7 5.35 6.26 18.64
N PHE A 8 4.94 7.43 18.18
CA PHE A 8 5.77 8.62 18.11
C PHE A 8 5.31 9.74 19.04
N SER A 9 4.47 9.44 20.04
CA SER A 9 3.92 10.42 20.97
C SER A 9 4.93 10.92 22.02
N ALA A 10 6.01 10.17 22.24
CA ALA A 10 7.12 10.56 23.11
C ALA A 10 8.39 10.83 22.29
N PRO A 11 9.31 11.69 22.77
CA PRO A 11 10.59 11.93 22.11
C PRO A 11 11.41 10.65 21.98
N ILE A 12 11.93 10.36 20.77
CA ILE A 12 12.80 9.24 20.49
C ILE A 12 14.24 9.76 20.40
N ALA A 13 15.11 9.24 21.28
CA ALA A 13 16.49 9.70 21.41
C ALA A 13 17.34 9.43 20.16
N ARG A 14 17.03 8.39 19.38
CA ARG A 14 17.71 8.03 18.14
C ARG A 14 16.68 7.47 17.15
N LEU A 15 16.38 8.22 16.10
CA LEU A 15 15.56 7.78 15.02
C LEU A 15 16.38 6.83 14.12
N GLY A 16 15.85 5.62 13.87
CA GLY A 16 16.39 4.68 12.90
C GLY A 16 15.63 4.77 11.57
N ASP A 17 15.96 3.90 10.64
CA ASP A 17 15.21 3.75 9.40
C ASP A 17 13.79 3.23 9.68
N TRP A 18 12.85 3.60 8.82
CA TRP A 18 11.47 3.13 8.91
C TRP A 18 11.41 1.63 8.63
N THR A 19 10.82 0.87 9.55
CA THR A 19 10.57 -0.56 9.37
C THR A 19 9.11 -0.89 9.67
N PHE A 20 8.52 -1.77 8.87
CA PHE A 20 7.17 -2.28 9.11
C PHE A 20 7.21 -3.47 10.08
N ASP A 21 7.64 -3.19 11.31
CA ASP A 21 7.74 -4.17 12.40
C ASP A 21 6.36 -4.49 13.03
N GLU A 22 6.33 -5.38 14.04
CA GLU A 22 5.11 -5.78 14.73
C GLU A 22 4.39 -4.60 15.40
N ARG A 23 5.13 -3.62 15.94
CA ARG A 23 4.56 -2.44 16.60
C ARG A 23 3.85 -1.55 15.59
N VAL A 24 4.47 -1.36 14.42
CA VAL A 24 3.86 -0.61 13.31
C VAL A 24 2.64 -1.36 12.79
N ALA A 25 2.74 -2.68 12.57
CA ALA A 25 1.65 -3.49 12.08
C ALA A 25 0.40 -3.47 13.00
N GLU A 26 0.60 -3.35 14.32
CA GLU A 26 -0.48 -3.26 15.29
C GLU A 26 -1.32 -2.00 15.16
N VAL A 27 -0.69 -0.86 14.91
CA VAL A 27 -1.36 0.46 14.83
C VAL A 27 -1.58 0.92 13.39
N PHE A 28 -1.12 0.16 12.40
CA PHE A 28 -1.12 0.56 10.99
C PHE A 28 -2.50 0.97 10.47
N PRO A 29 -3.63 0.31 10.82
CA PRO A 29 -4.95 0.75 10.36
C PRO A 29 -5.32 2.16 10.82
N ASP A 30 -4.99 2.54 12.06
CA ASP A 30 -5.19 3.90 12.58
C ASP A 30 -4.17 4.87 11.96
N MET A 31 -2.92 4.44 11.89
CA MET A 31 -1.82 5.22 11.32
C MET A 31 -2.11 5.67 9.88
N ILE A 32 -2.50 4.74 9.01
CA ILE A 32 -2.68 5.03 7.58
C ILE A 32 -3.89 5.96 7.35
N GLN A 33 -4.99 5.75 8.06
CA GLN A 33 -6.18 6.59 7.95
C GLN A 33 -5.94 8.01 8.42
N ARG A 34 -5.15 8.19 9.47
CA ARG A 34 -4.81 9.50 10.02
C ARG A 34 -3.70 10.21 9.24
N SER A 35 -2.94 9.48 8.42
CA SER A 35 -1.80 10.02 7.67
C SER A 35 -2.08 10.24 6.19
N VAL A 36 -2.99 9.48 5.56
CA VAL A 36 -3.24 9.53 4.12
C VAL A 36 -4.66 10.03 3.85
N PRO A 37 -4.82 11.24 3.30
CA PRO A 37 -6.13 11.77 2.94
C PRO A 37 -6.88 10.83 1.98
N GLY A 38 -8.11 10.49 2.32
CA GLY A 38 -8.97 9.67 1.47
C GLY A 38 -8.57 8.20 1.34
N TYR A 39 -7.73 7.65 2.22
CA TYR A 39 -7.25 6.28 2.13
C TYR A 39 -8.39 5.25 1.95
N SER A 40 -9.47 5.36 2.71
CA SER A 40 -10.62 4.45 2.58
C SER A 40 -11.31 4.55 1.21
N ASN A 41 -11.35 5.76 0.62
CA ASN A 41 -11.89 5.95 -0.72
C ASN A 41 -10.98 5.31 -1.78
N ILE A 42 -9.66 5.42 -1.63
CA ILE A 42 -8.70 4.76 -2.51
C ILE A 42 -8.91 3.24 -2.48
N ILE A 43 -9.01 2.64 -1.29
CA ILE A 43 -9.29 1.21 -1.13
C ILE A 43 -10.61 0.81 -1.79
N SER A 44 -11.66 1.61 -1.65
CA SER A 44 -12.94 1.36 -2.30
C SER A 44 -12.84 1.45 -3.82
N MET A 45 -12.14 2.45 -4.35
CA MET A 45 -11.89 2.60 -5.78
C MET A 45 -11.09 1.44 -6.38
N ILE A 46 -10.08 0.93 -5.67
CA ILE A 46 -9.34 -0.27 -6.07
C ILE A 46 -10.30 -1.46 -6.26
N GLY A 47 -11.24 -1.66 -5.35
CA GLY A 47 -12.28 -2.69 -5.49
C GLY A 47 -13.18 -2.48 -6.71
N MET A 48 -13.65 -1.24 -6.94
CA MET A 48 -14.47 -0.91 -8.11
C MET A 48 -13.73 -1.11 -9.42
N LEU A 49 -12.41 -0.85 -9.44
CA LEU A 49 -11.57 -1.12 -10.61
C LEU A 49 -11.40 -2.63 -10.82
N ALA A 50 -11.33 -3.44 -9.75
CA ALA A 50 -11.28 -4.89 -9.88
C ALA A 50 -12.53 -5.46 -10.57
N GLU A 51 -13.72 -4.94 -10.26
CA GLU A 51 -14.96 -5.33 -10.95
C GLU A 51 -14.91 -5.07 -12.46
N ARG A 52 -14.16 -4.06 -12.90
CA ARG A 52 -14.07 -3.67 -14.31
C ARG A 52 -12.97 -4.38 -15.09
N PHE A 53 -11.83 -4.61 -14.45
CA PHE A 53 -10.61 -5.03 -15.13
C PHE A 53 -10.25 -6.50 -14.92
N VAL A 54 -10.74 -7.12 -13.83
CA VAL A 54 -10.44 -8.54 -13.60
C VAL A 54 -11.17 -9.38 -14.65
N GLN A 55 -10.40 -10.27 -15.28
CA GLN A 55 -10.88 -11.14 -16.36
C GLN A 55 -11.03 -12.59 -15.83
N PRO A 56 -11.95 -13.39 -16.36
CA PRO A 56 -12.11 -14.79 -15.96
C PRO A 56 -10.81 -15.60 -16.13
N GLY A 57 -10.49 -16.44 -15.14
CA GLY A 57 -9.33 -17.33 -15.21
C GLY A 57 -7.97 -16.64 -15.11
N THR A 58 -7.94 -15.40 -14.61
CA THR A 58 -6.71 -14.62 -14.50
C THR A 58 -6.28 -14.39 -13.06
N GLN A 59 -5.11 -13.77 -12.90
CA GLN A 59 -4.53 -13.42 -11.62
C GLN A 59 -4.61 -11.91 -11.36
N VAL A 60 -4.76 -11.55 -10.09
CA VAL A 60 -4.60 -10.18 -9.59
C VAL A 60 -3.41 -10.15 -8.63
N TYR A 61 -2.54 -9.19 -8.79
CA TYR A 61 -1.38 -9.01 -7.92
C TYR A 61 -1.56 -7.75 -7.05
N ASP A 62 -1.39 -7.91 -5.73
CA ASP A 62 -1.35 -6.80 -4.77
C ASP A 62 0.09 -6.72 -4.23
N LEU A 63 0.88 -5.82 -4.82
CA LEU A 63 2.31 -5.66 -4.59
C LEU A 63 2.55 -4.66 -3.46
N GLY A 64 2.99 -5.14 -2.31
CA GLY A 64 3.05 -4.40 -1.05
C GLY A 64 1.69 -4.41 -0.36
N CYS A 65 1.13 -5.60 -0.18
CA CYS A 65 -0.25 -5.79 0.31
C CYS A 65 -0.47 -5.35 1.77
N SER A 66 0.60 -5.16 2.56
CA SER A 66 0.53 -4.78 3.96
C SER A 66 -0.45 -5.68 4.74
N LEU A 67 -1.44 -5.13 5.42
CA LEU A 67 -2.46 -5.88 6.16
C LEU A 67 -3.60 -6.44 5.28
N GLY A 68 -3.52 -6.30 3.94
CA GLY A 68 -4.48 -6.86 2.99
C GLY A 68 -5.72 -5.99 2.73
N ALA A 69 -5.68 -4.69 2.98
CA ALA A 69 -6.84 -3.82 2.76
C ALA A 69 -7.27 -3.78 1.29
N ALA A 70 -6.31 -3.56 0.36
CA ALA A 70 -6.57 -3.58 -1.07
C ALA A 70 -6.95 -4.99 -1.54
N THR A 71 -6.21 -6.01 -1.09
CA THR A 71 -6.51 -7.44 -1.35
C THR A 71 -7.97 -7.79 -1.03
N LEU A 72 -8.45 -7.42 0.17
CA LEU A 72 -9.84 -7.68 0.59
C LEU A 72 -10.85 -6.88 -0.23
N SER A 73 -10.54 -5.64 -0.60
CA SER A 73 -11.40 -4.83 -1.46
C SER A 73 -11.52 -5.45 -2.85
N VAL A 74 -10.42 -5.87 -3.45
CA VAL A 74 -10.39 -6.61 -4.72
C VAL A 74 -11.19 -7.90 -4.62
N ARG A 75 -10.92 -8.72 -3.59
CA ARG A 75 -11.56 -10.01 -3.38
C ARG A 75 -13.09 -9.94 -3.33
N ARG A 76 -13.64 -8.87 -2.76
CA ARG A 76 -15.09 -8.63 -2.65
C ARG A 76 -15.75 -8.30 -3.98
N ASN A 77 -14.97 -7.78 -4.92
CA ASN A 77 -15.46 -7.26 -6.20
C ASN A 77 -15.08 -8.16 -7.39
N ILE A 78 -14.49 -9.32 -7.16
CA ILE A 78 -14.28 -10.33 -8.20
C ILE A 78 -15.49 -11.23 -8.26
N HIS A 79 -16.17 -11.21 -9.40
CA HIS A 79 -17.36 -12.02 -9.68
C HIS A 79 -17.12 -13.10 -10.75
N HIS A 80 -15.89 -13.25 -11.22
CA HIS A 80 -15.49 -14.21 -12.24
C HIS A 80 -14.92 -15.49 -11.59
N ASP A 81 -15.18 -16.62 -12.26
CA ASP A 81 -14.65 -17.92 -11.85
C ASP A 81 -13.15 -18.06 -12.19
N ASN A 82 -12.48 -18.95 -11.46
CA ASN A 82 -11.08 -19.33 -11.66
C ASN A 82 -10.09 -18.16 -11.56
N CYS A 83 -10.47 -17.07 -10.91
CA CYS A 83 -9.57 -15.99 -10.57
C CYS A 83 -8.82 -16.29 -9.29
N LYS A 84 -7.60 -15.72 -9.14
CA LYS A 84 -6.77 -15.84 -7.95
C LYS A 84 -6.13 -14.50 -7.64
N ILE A 85 -5.96 -14.20 -6.35
CA ILE A 85 -5.21 -13.02 -5.91
C ILE A 85 -3.87 -13.48 -5.34
N ILE A 86 -2.79 -12.79 -5.71
CA ILE A 86 -1.44 -12.98 -5.19
C ILE A 86 -1.08 -11.69 -4.46
N ALA A 87 -1.04 -11.77 -3.13
CA ALA A 87 -0.76 -10.66 -2.24
C ALA A 87 0.66 -10.80 -1.66
N ILE A 88 1.53 -9.84 -1.91
CA ILE A 88 2.95 -9.93 -1.57
C ILE A 88 3.34 -8.75 -0.67
N ASP A 89 4.11 -9.03 0.37
CA ASP A 89 4.78 -8.02 1.21
C ASP A 89 6.09 -8.59 1.75
N ASN A 90 7.09 -7.75 1.96
CA ASN A 90 8.38 -8.16 2.50
C ASN A 90 8.46 -8.10 4.03
N SER A 91 7.41 -7.61 4.70
CA SER A 91 7.33 -7.56 6.15
C SER A 91 6.66 -8.82 6.72
N PRO A 92 7.37 -9.66 7.49
CA PRO A 92 6.77 -10.82 8.16
C PRO A 92 5.59 -10.45 9.05
N ALA A 93 5.69 -9.31 9.77
CA ALA A 93 4.64 -8.83 10.66
C ALA A 93 3.36 -8.43 9.91
N MET A 94 3.51 -7.79 8.73
CA MET A 94 2.37 -7.45 7.87
C MET A 94 1.74 -8.72 7.29
N ILE A 95 2.54 -9.64 6.78
CA ILE A 95 2.10 -10.90 6.18
C ILE A 95 1.32 -11.78 7.16
N GLU A 96 1.82 -11.93 8.40
CA GLU A 96 1.11 -12.72 9.42
C GLU A 96 -0.28 -12.15 9.69
N ARG A 97 -0.41 -10.83 9.80
CA ARG A 97 -1.70 -10.16 10.03
C ARG A 97 -2.58 -10.20 8.79
N CYS A 98 -1.99 -10.04 7.60
CA CYS A 98 -2.72 -10.17 6.32
C CYS A 98 -3.38 -11.56 6.22
N ARG A 99 -2.65 -12.64 6.46
CA ARG A 99 -3.20 -14.01 6.46
C ARG A 99 -4.40 -14.13 7.41
N ARG A 100 -4.27 -13.64 8.65
CA ARG A 100 -5.37 -13.66 9.61
C ARG A 100 -6.60 -12.90 9.12
N HIS A 101 -6.41 -11.73 8.47
CA HIS A 101 -7.52 -10.96 7.90
C HIS A 101 -8.18 -11.69 6.72
N ILE A 102 -7.39 -12.28 5.83
CA ILE A 102 -7.87 -13.03 4.68
C ILE A 102 -8.67 -14.27 5.13
N ASP A 103 -8.15 -15.00 6.13
CA ASP A 103 -8.80 -16.20 6.67
C ASP A 103 -10.11 -15.90 7.41
N ALA A 104 -10.17 -14.75 8.08
CA ALA A 104 -11.38 -14.29 8.77
C ALA A 104 -12.51 -13.90 7.81
N TYR A 105 -12.19 -13.60 6.56
CA TYR A 105 -13.16 -13.17 5.56
C TYR A 105 -13.34 -14.22 4.46
N LYS A 106 -14.41 -15.00 4.58
CA LYS A 106 -14.74 -16.06 3.60
C LYS A 106 -15.26 -15.46 2.29
N ALA A 107 -14.62 -15.80 1.19
CA ALA A 107 -15.04 -15.46 -0.17
C ALA A 107 -14.55 -16.55 -1.14
N PRO A 108 -15.20 -16.73 -2.32
CA PRO A 108 -14.87 -17.81 -3.25
C PRO A 108 -13.48 -17.65 -3.89
N THR A 109 -13.04 -16.42 -4.14
CA THR A 109 -11.74 -16.16 -4.78
C THR A 109 -10.59 -16.49 -3.83
N PRO A 110 -9.70 -17.45 -4.19
CA PRO A 110 -8.52 -17.78 -3.38
C PRO A 110 -7.51 -16.65 -3.36
N VAL A 111 -6.80 -16.54 -2.24
CA VAL A 111 -5.72 -15.56 -2.05
C VAL A 111 -4.48 -16.29 -1.57
N ASP A 112 -3.38 -16.17 -2.31
CA ASP A 112 -2.05 -16.56 -1.84
C ASP A 112 -1.38 -15.35 -1.20
N VAL A 113 -1.07 -15.43 0.08
CA VAL A 113 -0.34 -14.39 0.82
C VAL A 113 1.11 -14.82 0.96
N ILE A 114 2.00 -14.12 0.26
CA ILE A 114 3.41 -14.47 0.07
C ILE A 114 4.30 -13.44 0.78
N GLU A 115 5.17 -13.91 1.66
CA GLU A 115 6.27 -13.12 2.17
C GLU A 115 7.40 -13.11 1.14
N GLY A 116 7.76 -11.93 0.63
CA GLY A 116 8.78 -11.82 -0.40
C GLY A 116 8.94 -10.42 -0.95
N ASP A 117 10.00 -10.25 -1.73
CA ASP A 117 10.27 -9.00 -2.43
C ASP A 117 9.48 -8.95 -3.74
N ILE A 118 8.77 -7.85 -3.97
CA ILE A 118 7.99 -7.64 -5.20
C ILE A 118 8.86 -7.60 -6.46
N ARG A 119 10.17 -7.35 -6.32
CA ARG A 119 11.14 -7.38 -7.41
C ARG A 119 11.44 -8.80 -7.90
N ASP A 120 11.26 -9.81 -7.05
CA ASP A 120 11.59 -11.20 -7.34
C ASP A 120 10.39 -12.03 -7.82
N ILE A 121 9.16 -11.51 -7.66
CA ILE A 121 7.94 -12.21 -8.07
C ILE A 121 7.77 -12.17 -9.58
N ALA A 122 7.47 -13.31 -10.18
CA ALA A 122 7.01 -13.37 -11.56
C ALA A 122 5.55 -12.86 -11.64
N ILE A 123 5.27 -12.03 -12.62
CA ILE A 123 3.91 -11.53 -12.90
C ILE A 123 3.48 -12.16 -14.21
N GLU A 124 2.46 -12.99 -14.16
CA GLU A 124 1.99 -13.79 -15.31
C GLU A 124 0.46 -13.83 -15.29
N ASN A 125 -0.14 -13.86 -16.46
CA ASN A 125 -1.58 -13.96 -16.63
C ASN A 125 -2.36 -12.95 -15.76
N ALA A 126 -1.83 -11.73 -15.63
CA ALA A 126 -2.40 -10.70 -14.78
C ALA A 126 -3.47 -9.89 -15.53
N SER A 127 -4.66 -9.77 -14.96
CA SER A 127 -5.66 -8.80 -15.44
C SER A 127 -5.65 -7.51 -14.63
N MET A 128 -5.10 -7.54 -13.43
CA MET A 128 -4.92 -6.34 -12.60
C MET A 128 -3.69 -6.47 -11.71
N VAL A 129 -2.94 -5.39 -11.61
CA VAL A 129 -1.84 -5.25 -10.66
C VAL A 129 -2.07 -3.98 -9.83
N VAL A 130 -1.90 -4.08 -8.52
CA VAL A 130 -2.06 -2.96 -7.58
C VAL A 130 -0.71 -2.63 -6.96
N LEU A 131 -0.34 -1.35 -7.00
CA LEU A 131 0.73 -0.72 -6.24
C LEU A 131 0.11 0.44 -5.44
N ASN A 132 -0.23 0.18 -4.18
CA ASN A 132 -0.91 1.16 -3.34
C ASN A 132 0.04 1.74 -2.29
N PHE A 133 0.69 2.85 -2.59
CA PHE A 133 1.76 3.50 -1.81
C PHE A 133 2.97 2.60 -1.59
N THR A 134 3.33 1.80 -2.58
CA THR A 134 4.41 0.80 -2.50
C THR A 134 5.65 1.23 -3.29
N LEU A 135 5.46 1.77 -4.50
CA LEU A 135 6.57 2.09 -5.42
C LEU A 135 7.56 3.09 -4.79
N GLN A 136 7.07 3.96 -3.91
CA GLN A 136 7.89 4.93 -3.18
C GLN A 136 8.99 4.28 -2.30
N PHE A 137 8.87 3.02 -1.93
CA PHE A 137 9.86 2.31 -1.11
C PHE A 137 10.96 1.61 -1.93
N LEU A 138 10.87 1.67 -3.26
CA LEU A 138 11.92 1.19 -4.15
C LEU A 138 12.87 2.33 -4.53
N GLU A 139 14.15 1.98 -4.71
CA GLU A 139 15.10 2.91 -5.28
C GLU A 139 14.65 3.39 -6.67
N PRO A 140 14.82 4.68 -7.03
CA PRO A 140 14.37 5.22 -8.31
C PRO A 140 14.85 4.42 -9.52
N SER A 141 16.09 3.90 -9.46
CA SER A 141 16.69 3.09 -10.52
C SER A 141 16.04 1.74 -10.75
N GLU A 142 15.30 1.21 -9.75
CA GLU A 142 14.67 -0.10 -9.80
C GLU A 142 13.20 -0.05 -10.27
N ARG A 143 12.58 1.13 -10.21
CA ARG A 143 11.13 1.28 -10.48
C ARG A 143 10.77 0.95 -11.90
N GLN A 144 11.57 1.42 -12.87
CA GLN A 144 11.30 1.16 -14.28
C GLN A 144 11.30 -0.34 -14.57
N ALA A 145 12.26 -1.09 -14.03
CA ALA A 145 12.33 -2.54 -14.21
C ALA A 145 11.09 -3.25 -13.65
N LEU A 146 10.56 -2.81 -12.49
CA LEU A 146 9.32 -3.35 -11.95
C LEU A 146 8.11 -3.01 -12.84
N LEU A 147 8.00 -1.76 -13.32
CA LEU A 147 6.91 -1.36 -14.21
C LEU A 147 6.94 -2.11 -15.55
N ASP A 148 8.13 -2.34 -16.11
CA ASP A 148 8.30 -3.14 -17.33
C ASP A 148 7.88 -4.60 -17.11
N LYS A 149 8.23 -5.19 -15.96
CA LYS A 149 7.79 -6.54 -15.57
C LYS A 149 6.27 -6.61 -15.45
N ILE A 150 5.64 -5.62 -14.80
CA ILE A 150 4.18 -5.53 -14.69
C ILE A 150 3.55 -5.44 -16.07
N TYR A 151 4.06 -4.56 -16.93
CA TYR A 151 3.56 -4.41 -18.29
C TYR A 151 3.63 -5.71 -19.11
N GLN A 152 4.73 -6.43 -19.01
CA GLN A 152 4.91 -7.72 -19.70
C GLN A 152 3.99 -8.82 -19.16
N GLY A 153 3.67 -8.79 -17.85
CA GLY A 153 2.81 -9.77 -17.20
C GLY A 153 1.32 -9.51 -17.35
N LEU A 154 0.93 -8.28 -17.74
CA LEU A 154 -0.46 -7.90 -17.93
C LEU A 154 -1.03 -8.47 -19.22
N ASN A 155 -2.20 -9.07 -19.13
CA ASN A 155 -2.98 -9.48 -20.29
C ASN A 155 -3.52 -8.26 -21.07
N PRO A 156 -3.82 -8.41 -22.37
CA PRO A 156 -4.52 -7.38 -23.12
C PRO A 156 -5.80 -6.93 -22.41
N GLY A 157 -5.96 -5.61 -22.21
CA GLY A 157 -7.08 -5.04 -21.48
C GLY A 157 -6.94 -5.07 -19.96
N GLY A 158 -5.84 -5.61 -19.44
CA GLY A 158 -5.51 -5.55 -18.00
C GLY A 158 -5.06 -4.15 -17.55
N ALA A 159 -5.03 -3.91 -16.24
CA ALA A 159 -4.74 -2.60 -15.67
C ALA A 159 -3.71 -2.65 -14.55
N LEU A 160 -2.81 -1.66 -14.54
CA LEU A 160 -2.05 -1.28 -13.36
C LEU A 160 -2.81 -0.18 -12.61
N VAL A 161 -3.06 -0.41 -11.32
CA VAL A 161 -3.61 0.59 -10.40
C VAL A 161 -2.49 1.08 -9.49
N LEU A 162 -2.12 2.34 -9.66
CA LEU A 162 -1.03 2.96 -8.94
C LEU A 162 -1.57 4.12 -8.08
N SER A 163 -1.30 4.08 -6.78
CA SER A 163 -1.53 5.19 -5.85
C SER A 163 -0.19 5.58 -5.25
N GLU A 164 0.20 6.85 -5.42
CA GLU A 164 1.49 7.33 -4.93
C GLU A 164 1.42 8.79 -4.50
N LYS A 165 2.44 9.21 -3.79
CA LYS A 165 2.66 10.58 -3.39
C LYS A 165 3.34 11.34 -4.53
N PHE A 166 2.74 12.44 -4.95
CA PHE A 166 3.29 13.29 -6.00
C PHE A 166 4.27 14.33 -5.45
N SER A 167 5.31 14.61 -6.21
CA SER A 167 6.12 15.82 -6.11
C SER A 167 5.72 16.79 -7.22
N PHE A 168 5.94 18.08 -6.99
CA PHE A 168 5.60 19.13 -7.94
C PHE A 168 6.84 19.93 -8.26
N GLU A 169 7.05 20.24 -9.55
CA GLU A 169 8.17 21.09 -9.99
C GLU A 169 8.06 22.51 -9.46
N ASP A 170 6.83 23.03 -9.35
CA ASP A 170 6.57 24.34 -8.75
C ASP A 170 6.73 24.25 -7.23
N ALA A 171 7.76 24.89 -6.70
CA ALA A 171 8.07 24.89 -5.27
C ALA A 171 6.94 25.46 -4.40
N LYS A 172 6.16 26.44 -4.91
CA LYS A 172 5.05 27.03 -4.16
C LYS A 172 3.87 26.04 -4.05
N VAL A 173 3.59 25.33 -5.14
CA VAL A 173 2.56 24.27 -5.13
C VAL A 173 3.00 23.13 -4.23
N GLY A 174 4.27 22.72 -4.30
CA GLY A 174 4.85 21.71 -3.44
C GLY A 174 4.74 22.06 -1.95
N GLU A 175 5.12 23.29 -1.58
CA GLU A 175 5.01 23.80 -0.20
C GLU A 175 3.56 23.87 0.28
N LEU A 176 2.64 24.37 -0.55
CA LEU A 176 1.22 24.43 -0.21
C LEU A 176 0.66 23.04 0.10
N LEU A 177 0.88 22.07 -0.78
CA LEU A 177 0.36 20.71 -0.60
C LEU A 177 1.02 19.98 0.57
N PHE A 178 2.30 20.23 0.81
CA PHE A 178 2.99 19.76 2.00
C PHE A 178 2.35 20.29 3.29
N ASN A 179 2.09 21.60 3.36
CA ASN A 179 1.45 22.22 4.51
C ASN A 179 0.03 21.69 4.72
N MET A 180 -0.77 21.57 3.63
CA MET A 180 -2.11 20.97 3.70
C MET A 180 -2.10 19.53 4.20
N HIS A 181 -1.09 18.72 3.81
CA HIS A 181 -0.94 17.35 4.31
C HIS A 181 -0.62 17.32 5.81
N HIS A 182 0.20 18.25 6.30
CA HIS A 182 0.48 18.40 7.72
C HIS A 182 -0.77 18.87 8.49
N ASP A 183 -1.55 19.80 7.94
CA ASP A 183 -2.82 20.23 8.53
C ASP A 183 -3.81 19.07 8.62
N PHE A 184 -3.86 18.20 7.59
CA PHE A 184 -4.67 16.98 7.65
C PHE A 184 -4.24 16.06 8.81
N LYS A 185 -2.93 15.82 9.00
CA LYS A 185 -2.44 15.01 10.12
C LYS A 185 -2.80 15.64 11.46
N ARG A 186 -2.65 16.96 11.62
CA ARG A 186 -3.06 17.71 12.83
C ARG A 186 -4.55 17.54 13.11
N ALA A 187 -5.37 17.74 12.09
CA ALA A 187 -6.83 17.58 12.19
C ALA A 187 -7.24 16.16 12.60
N ASN A 188 -6.42 15.16 12.26
CA ASN A 188 -6.59 13.77 12.68
C ASN A 188 -5.89 13.44 14.01
N GLY A 189 -5.45 14.45 14.77
CA GLY A 189 -5.00 14.32 16.14
C GLY A 189 -3.53 13.90 16.32
N TYR A 190 -2.67 14.09 15.31
CA TYR A 190 -1.23 14.01 15.49
C TYR A 190 -0.67 15.33 16.04
N SER A 191 0.23 15.22 17.00
CA SER A 191 1.03 16.34 17.51
C SER A 191 2.16 16.71 16.54
N GLU A 192 2.71 17.91 16.69
CA GLU A 192 3.89 18.35 15.93
C GLU A 192 5.09 17.40 16.11
N LEU A 193 5.27 16.88 17.33
CA LEU A 193 6.32 15.93 17.63
C LEU A 193 6.16 14.63 16.81
N GLU A 194 4.94 14.06 16.79
CA GLU A 194 4.65 12.84 16.04
C GLU A 194 4.85 13.04 14.55
N ILE A 195 4.41 14.19 14.02
CA ILE A 195 4.57 14.54 12.59
C ILE A 195 6.06 14.66 12.26
N SER A 196 6.81 15.37 13.09
CA SER A 196 8.25 15.60 12.89
C SER A 196 9.05 14.29 12.94
N GLN A 197 8.82 13.45 13.95
CA GLN A 197 9.54 12.17 14.10
C GLN A 197 9.23 11.20 12.95
N LYS A 198 7.95 11.06 12.57
CA LYS A 198 7.55 10.24 11.40
C LYS A 198 8.17 10.76 10.11
N ARG A 199 8.21 12.07 9.93
CA ARG A 199 8.83 12.70 8.77
C ARG A 199 10.31 12.31 8.66
N SER A 200 11.08 12.51 9.71
CA SER A 200 12.52 12.23 9.71
C SER A 200 12.83 10.77 9.39
N MET A 201 11.99 9.81 9.81
CA MET A 201 12.16 8.40 9.49
C MET A 201 11.74 8.05 8.05
N LEU A 202 10.71 8.72 7.51
CA LEU A 202 10.18 8.45 6.17
C LEU A 202 10.88 9.27 5.08
N GLU A 203 11.51 10.40 5.40
CA GLU A 203 12.26 11.21 4.42
C GLU A 203 13.51 10.49 3.89
N LEU A 204 14.06 9.54 4.65
CA LEU A 204 15.12 8.65 4.17
C LEU A 204 14.57 7.63 3.13
N SER A 205 13.25 7.41 3.10
CA SER A 205 12.54 6.56 2.14
C SER A 205 11.71 7.34 1.11
N LEU A 206 11.74 8.68 1.15
CA LEU A 206 10.96 9.52 0.24
C LEU A 206 11.65 9.64 -1.11
N ILE A 207 10.89 9.32 -2.09
CA ILE A 207 11.29 9.27 -3.46
C ILE A 207 10.71 10.48 -4.19
N HIS A 208 11.60 11.23 -4.81
CA HIS A 208 11.22 12.19 -5.83
C HIS A 208 10.82 11.41 -7.09
N ILE A 209 9.55 11.49 -7.46
CA ILE A 209 9.09 11.08 -8.80
C ILE A 209 9.29 12.24 -9.74
#